data_a45635547a047d00cc44e5cff1f54ae9
#
_entry.id   a45635547a047d00cc44e5cff1f54ae9
#
_cell.length_a   1.000
_cell.length_b   1.000
_cell.length_c   1.000
_cell.angle_alpha   90.00
_cell.angle_beta   90.00
_cell.angle_gamma   90.00
#
_symmetry.space_group_name_H-M   'P 1'
#
loop_
_entity.id
_entity.type
_entity.pdbx_description
1 polymer ?
#
loop_
_entity_poly.entity_id
_entity_poly.type
_entity_poly.pdbx_seq_one_letter_code
_entity_poly.pdbx_strand_id
1 'polypeptide(L)'
;QDSLRKSILVDSKADVLVYGMGEQPIIALTSAMKEHLTASGAEYVTAGDARAISRGIRQTGYLARRDEVLFDEENDRRLAPHGECMKSKEKQAANFLAIEKESNRVNAKRLLQETDEGVVVINPPFPTMTTEQLDHSFDLPYTRLPHPKYKGKRIPAYDMIKHSVNIHRGCFGGCAFCTISAHQGKFIVNRSQESILREVEAISRMDDFKGYLSDLGGPSANMYMMKGKNRELCAKCSRPSCIQPKICPNLDADHSPLLEL
;
A
#
# COMPACT_ATOMS: atom_id res chain seq x y z
N GLN A 1 12.27 -1.45 20.48
CA GLN A 1 11.35 -1.48 21.63
C GLN A 1 10.86 -2.92 21.82
N ASP A 2 11.02 -3.43 23.02
CA ASP A 2 10.64 -4.81 23.36
C ASP A 2 9.19 -4.87 23.89
N SER A 3 8.25 -4.38 23.11
CA SER A 3 6.83 -4.41 23.47
C SER A 3 5.94 -4.51 22.23
N LEU A 4 4.91 -5.34 22.32
CA LEU A 4 3.87 -5.43 21.32
C LEU A 4 2.93 -4.23 21.43
N ARG A 5 2.88 -3.40 20.42
CA ARG A 5 2.00 -2.24 20.38
C ARG A 5 0.59 -2.63 19.94
N LYS A 6 -0.41 -1.85 20.38
CA LYS A 6 -1.76 -1.91 19.83
C LYS A 6 -1.78 -1.48 18.36
N SER A 7 -2.89 -1.72 17.68
CA SER A 7 -3.10 -1.13 16.35
C SER A 7 -2.92 0.38 16.39
N ILE A 8 -2.34 0.95 15.34
CA ILE A 8 -2.18 2.40 15.20
C ILE A 8 -3.54 3.13 15.27
N LEU A 9 -4.62 2.49 14.86
CA LEU A 9 -5.98 3.03 15.00
C LEU A 9 -6.36 3.29 16.46
N VAL A 10 -5.94 2.40 17.36
CA VAL A 10 -6.17 2.54 18.80
C VAL A 10 -5.22 3.57 19.41
N ASP A 11 -3.92 3.48 19.09
CA ASP A 11 -2.90 4.36 19.69
C ASP A 11 -3.03 5.82 19.19
N SER A 12 -3.35 6.05 17.93
CA SER A 12 -3.50 7.39 17.35
C SER A 12 -4.88 7.99 17.53
N LYS A 13 -5.88 7.17 17.87
CA LYS A 13 -7.31 7.54 17.88
C LYS A 13 -7.81 8.07 16.52
N ALA A 14 -7.18 7.62 15.44
CA ALA A 14 -7.63 7.97 14.09
C ALA A 14 -8.97 7.29 13.78
N ASP A 15 -9.84 8.00 13.07
CA ASP A 15 -11.15 7.48 12.68
C ASP A 15 -11.04 6.47 11.56
N VAL A 16 -10.15 6.70 10.61
CA VAL A 16 -9.91 5.85 9.45
C VAL A 16 -8.41 5.74 9.18
N LEU A 17 -7.97 4.54 8.85
CA LEU A 17 -6.64 4.24 8.35
C LEU A 17 -6.75 3.87 6.87
N VAL A 18 -5.92 4.49 6.03
CA VAL A 18 -5.65 4.05 4.67
C VAL A 18 -4.29 3.38 4.66
N TYR A 19 -4.18 2.16 4.14
CA TYR A 19 -2.94 1.41 4.14
C TYR A 19 -2.48 1.04 2.72
N GLY A 20 -1.21 0.67 2.59
CA GLY A 20 -0.63 0.30 1.29
C GLY A 20 -0.48 1.48 0.34
N MET A 21 -0.69 1.25 -0.94
CA MET A 21 -0.72 2.30 -1.97
C MET A 21 -2.05 3.05 -1.88
N GLY A 22 -2.01 4.29 -1.40
CA GLY A 22 -3.17 5.04 -0.95
C GLY A 22 -4.03 5.68 -2.03
N GLU A 23 -3.65 5.64 -3.29
CA GLU A 23 -4.29 6.38 -4.39
C GLU A 23 -5.77 5.96 -4.56
N GLN A 24 -6.03 4.67 -4.76
CA GLN A 24 -7.39 4.17 -4.97
C GLN A 24 -8.29 4.36 -3.73
N PRO A 25 -7.86 3.98 -2.51
CA PRO A 25 -8.72 4.14 -1.34
C PRO A 25 -8.98 5.61 -0.98
N ILE A 26 -8.03 6.53 -1.19
CA ILE A 26 -8.25 7.96 -0.94
C ILE A 26 -9.30 8.51 -1.92
N ILE A 27 -9.21 8.19 -3.20
CA ILE A 27 -10.18 8.61 -4.21
C ILE A 27 -11.58 8.05 -3.86
N ALA A 28 -11.66 6.75 -3.56
CA ALA A 28 -12.93 6.11 -3.20
C ALA A 28 -13.54 6.72 -1.92
N LEU A 29 -12.72 6.93 -0.88
CA LEU A 29 -13.15 7.49 0.38
C LEU A 29 -13.64 8.94 0.22
N THR A 30 -12.89 9.79 -0.49
CA THR A 30 -13.29 11.19 -0.71
C THR A 30 -14.50 11.31 -1.60
N SER A 31 -14.67 10.45 -2.61
CA SER A 31 -15.86 10.39 -3.43
C SER A 31 -17.09 10.01 -2.62
N ALA A 32 -17.00 8.97 -1.79
CA ALA A 32 -18.09 8.55 -0.92
C ALA A 32 -18.45 9.61 0.14
N MET A 33 -17.44 10.30 0.69
CA MET A 33 -17.68 11.44 1.60
C MET A 33 -18.40 12.60 0.89
N LYS A 34 -18.02 12.92 -0.34
CA LYS A 34 -18.70 13.93 -1.15
C LYS A 34 -20.16 13.55 -1.44
N GLU A 35 -20.41 12.30 -1.81
CA GLU A 35 -21.76 11.78 -2.03
C GLU A 35 -22.60 11.86 -0.75
N HIS A 36 -22.03 11.49 0.40
CA HIS A 36 -22.69 11.61 1.70
C HIS A 36 -23.08 13.05 2.03
N LEU A 37 -22.18 14.02 1.84
CA LEU A 37 -22.48 15.45 2.06
C LEU A 37 -23.59 15.93 1.13
N THR A 38 -23.54 15.53 -0.15
CA THR A 38 -24.57 15.90 -1.12
C THR A 38 -25.93 15.32 -0.75
N ALA A 39 -25.98 14.06 -0.31
CA ALA A 39 -27.23 13.36 0.02
C ALA A 39 -27.84 13.84 1.34
N SER A 40 -27.00 14.12 2.35
CA SER A 40 -27.45 14.52 3.69
C SER A 40 -27.70 16.03 3.82
N GLY A 41 -27.13 16.86 2.93
CA GLY A 41 -27.11 18.31 3.06
C GLY A 41 -26.24 18.82 4.22
N ALA A 42 -25.39 17.95 4.80
CA ALA A 42 -24.49 18.31 5.88
C ALA A 42 -23.33 19.18 5.37
N GLU A 43 -22.83 20.07 6.20
CA GLU A 43 -21.72 20.96 5.86
C GLU A 43 -20.36 20.25 5.95
N TYR A 44 -20.25 19.24 6.82
CA TYR A 44 -18.99 18.48 7.02
C TYR A 44 -19.27 17.01 7.35
N VAL A 45 -18.26 16.17 7.15
CA VAL A 45 -18.29 14.73 7.51
C VAL A 45 -17.83 14.59 8.96
N THR A 46 -18.68 14.00 9.80
CA THR A 46 -18.29 13.70 11.19
C THR A 46 -17.38 12.48 11.26
N ALA A 47 -16.71 12.29 12.40
CA ALA A 47 -15.91 11.08 12.67
C ALA A 47 -16.77 9.80 12.58
N GLY A 48 -18.04 9.87 13.00
CA GLY A 48 -18.98 8.75 12.88
C GLY A 48 -19.29 8.41 11.42
N ASP A 49 -19.56 9.44 10.60
CA ASP A 49 -19.82 9.26 9.16
C ASP A 49 -18.58 8.70 8.44
N ALA A 50 -17.39 9.22 8.74
CA ALA A 50 -16.15 8.73 8.16
C ALA A 50 -15.93 7.24 8.44
N ARG A 51 -16.16 6.79 9.67
CA ARG A 51 -16.10 5.36 10.04
C ARG A 51 -17.19 4.54 9.34
N ALA A 52 -18.41 5.05 9.26
CA ALA A 52 -19.51 4.37 8.57
C ALA A 52 -19.23 4.20 7.08
N ILE A 53 -18.77 5.27 6.42
CA ILE A 53 -18.37 5.25 5.00
C ILE A 53 -17.23 4.27 4.77
N SER A 54 -16.20 4.26 5.63
CA SER A 54 -15.03 3.39 5.47
C SER A 54 -15.36 1.89 5.53
N ARG A 55 -16.50 1.49 6.12
CA ARG A 55 -16.96 0.08 6.13
C ARG A 55 -17.11 -0.50 4.73
N GLY A 56 -17.51 0.31 3.76
CA GLY A 56 -17.69 -0.10 2.36
C GLY A 56 -16.45 0.12 1.47
N ILE A 57 -15.39 0.74 1.98
CA ILE A 57 -14.22 1.11 1.19
C ILE A 57 -13.10 0.11 1.41
N ARG A 58 -12.64 -0.53 0.35
CA ARG A 58 -11.47 -1.42 0.38
C ARG A 58 -10.21 -0.67 0.83
N GLN A 59 -9.24 -1.41 1.35
CA GLN A 59 -7.91 -0.88 1.74
C GLN A 59 -7.98 0.21 2.82
N THR A 60 -9.05 0.19 3.61
CA THR A 60 -9.21 1.03 4.81
C THR A 60 -9.25 0.18 6.07
N GLY A 61 -8.98 0.81 7.19
CA GLY A 61 -9.17 0.21 8.51
C GLY A 61 -9.85 1.20 9.44
N TYR A 62 -10.60 0.70 10.42
CA TYR A 62 -11.30 1.49 11.41
C TYR A 62 -11.49 0.71 12.71
N LEU A 63 -11.78 1.41 13.79
CA LEU A 63 -12.17 0.82 15.07
C LEU A 63 -13.71 0.78 15.16
N ALA A 64 -14.27 -0.42 15.33
CA ALA A 64 -15.70 -0.64 15.48
C ALA A 64 -16.06 -1.09 16.89
N ARG A 65 -17.30 -0.89 17.31
CA ARG A 65 -17.85 -1.50 18.52
C ARG A 65 -18.07 -2.99 18.28
N ARG A 66 -17.99 -3.80 19.33
CA ARG A 66 -18.15 -5.27 19.21
C ARG A 66 -19.53 -5.69 18.67
N ASP A 67 -20.57 -4.96 19.04
CA ASP A 67 -21.95 -5.19 18.60
C ASP A 67 -22.22 -4.76 17.14
N GLU A 68 -21.31 -4.00 16.53
CA GLU A 68 -21.42 -3.53 15.14
C GLU A 68 -20.75 -4.46 14.12
N VAL A 69 -19.96 -5.43 14.57
CA VAL A 69 -19.19 -6.32 13.69
C VAL A 69 -19.84 -7.69 13.62
N LEU A 70 -20.50 -7.97 12.50
CA LEU A 70 -20.94 -9.33 12.17
C LEU A 70 -19.79 -10.06 11.49
N PHE A 71 -19.49 -11.25 11.99
CA PHE A 71 -18.46 -12.13 11.42
C PHE A 71 -19.05 -12.99 10.31
N ASP A 72 -18.38 -12.96 9.16
CA ASP A 72 -18.68 -13.77 7.98
C ASP A 72 -17.53 -14.75 7.75
N GLU A 73 -17.75 -16.05 7.95
CA GLU A 73 -16.70 -17.08 7.81
C GLU A 73 -16.08 -17.13 6.42
N GLU A 74 -16.85 -16.79 5.39
CA GLU A 74 -16.37 -16.81 4.01
C GLU A 74 -15.44 -15.62 3.73
N ASN A 75 -15.80 -14.43 4.19
CA ASN A 75 -15.15 -13.18 3.84
C ASN A 75 -14.24 -12.60 4.93
N ASP A 76 -14.30 -13.13 6.16
CA ASP A 76 -13.55 -12.64 7.30
C ASP A 76 -12.47 -13.61 7.78
N ARG A 77 -11.43 -13.04 8.37
CA ARG A 77 -10.39 -13.73 9.11
C ARG A 77 -10.28 -13.15 10.51
N ARG A 78 -10.61 -13.93 11.54
CA ARG A 78 -10.33 -13.54 12.92
C ARG A 78 -8.85 -13.71 13.23
N LEU A 79 -8.30 -12.71 13.86
CA LEU A 79 -6.99 -12.72 14.50
C LEU A 79 -7.17 -12.96 16.00
N ALA A 80 -6.17 -13.55 16.64
CA ALA A 80 -6.16 -13.65 18.09
C ALA A 80 -6.23 -12.25 18.72
N PRO A 81 -7.04 -12.03 19.77
CA PRO A 81 -7.15 -10.76 20.45
C PRO A 81 -5.79 -10.21 20.90
N HIS A 82 -5.64 -8.88 20.89
CA HIS A 82 -4.38 -8.24 21.28
C HIS A 82 -3.91 -8.67 22.67
N GLY A 83 -4.85 -8.73 23.66
CA GLY A 83 -4.53 -9.16 25.02
C GLY A 83 -4.01 -10.61 25.13
N GLU A 84 -4.39 -11.49 24.19
CA GLU A 84 -3.85 -12.85 24.12
C GLU A 84 -2.47 -12.88 23.45
N CYS A 85 -2.24 -12.03 22.44
CA CYS A 85 -0.93 -11.90 21.80
C CYS A 85 0.13 -11.36 22.75
N MET A 86 -0.26 -10.49 23.70
CA MET A 86 0.62 -10.01 24.75
C MET A 86 1.14 -11.13 25.69
N LYS A 87 0.40 -12.24 25.78
CA LYS A 87 0.70 -13.38 26.66
C LYS A 87 1.27 -14.59 25.90
N SER A 88 1.16 -14.63 24.56
CA SER A 88 1.59 -15.78 23.76
C SER A 88 2.26 -15.32 22.46
N LYS A 89 3.55 -15.63 22.33
CA LYS A 89 4.32 -15.41 21.10
C LYS A 89 3.78 -16.23 19.92
N GLU A 90 3.25 -17.42 20.19
CA GLU A 90 2.65 -18.32 19.19
C GLU A 90 1.40 -17.67 18.58
N LYS A 91 0.54 -17.05 19.41
CA LYS A 91 -0.64 -16.33 18.91
C LYS A 91 -0.25 -15.12 18.07
N GLN A 92 0.76 -14.36 18.52
CA GLN A 92 1.29 -13.25 17.72
C GLN A 92 1.89 -13.74 16.38
N ALA A 93 2.65 -14.83 16.39
CA ALA A 93 3.21 -15.42 15.18
C ALA A 93 2.11 -15.91 14.21
N ALA A 94 1.05 -16.53 14.76
CA ALA A 94 -0.10 -16.96 13.97
C ALA A 94 -0.85 -15.77 13.34
N ASN A 95 -1.03 -14.67 14.08
CA ASN A 95 -1.60 -13.44 13.55
C ASN A 95 -0.74 -12.85 12.43
N PHE A 96 0.58 -12.75 12.65
CA PHE A 96 1.51 -12.27 11.63
C PHE A 96 1.43 -13.10 10.35
N LEU A 97 1.45 -14.42 10.47
CA LEU A 97 1.31 -15.33 9.32
C LEU A 97 -0.04 -15.15 8.59
N ALA A 98 -1.13 -14.93 9.34
CA ALA A 98 -2.45 -14.69 8.77
C ALA A 98 -2.48 -13.37 7.98
N ILE A 99 -1.96 -12.28 8.56
CA ILE A 99 -1.85 -10.97 7.93
C ILE A 99 -1.00 -11.06 6.65
N GLU A 100 0.16 -11.69 6.74
CA GLU A 100 1.06 -11.84 5.59
C GLU A 100 0.43 -12.65 4.46
N LYS A 101 -0.31 -13.73 4.78
CA LYS A 101 -1.03 -14.50 3.78
C LYS A 101 -2.12 -13.68 3.09
N GLU A 102 -2.91 -12.93 3.86
CA GLU A 102 -4.00 -12.12 3.29
C GLU A 102 -3.45 -10.94 2.49
N SER A 103 -2.38 -10.27 2.91
CA SER A 103 -1.74 -9.19 2.15
C SER A 103 -1.17 -9.63 0.79
N ASN A 104 -0.95 -10.94 0.61
CA ASN A 104 -0.41 -11.52 -0.62
C ASN A 104 -1.47 -12.20 -1.52
N ARG A 105 -2.76 -12.03 -1.20
CA ARG A 105 -3.88 -12.60 -1.98
C ARG A 105 -4.57 -11.54 -2.82
N VAL A 106 -4.99 -11.90 -4.02
CA VAL A 106 -5.87 -11.05 -4.84
C VAL A 106 -7.25 -10.94 -4.19
N ASN A 107 -7.79 -12.07 -3.73
CA ASN A 107 -9.06 -12.14 -3.00
C ASN A 107 -8.78 -12.30 -1.50
N ALA A 108 -8.25 -11.24 -0.89
CA ALA A 108 -7.98 -11.21 0.54
C ALA A 108 -9.26 -11.08 1.36
N LYS A 109 -9.25 -11.68 2.56
CA LYS A 109 -10.32 -11.56 3.53
C LYS A 109 -10.17 -10.27 4.36
N ARG A 110 -11.28 -9.78 4.89
CA ARG A 110 -11.29 -8.73 5.92
C ARG A 110 -10.68 -9.30 7.21
N LEU A 111 -9.81 -8.55 7.87
CA LEU A 111 -9.17 -8.97 9.12
C LEU A 111 -9.85 -8.31 10.30
N LEU A 112 -10.11 -9.09 11.33
CA LEU A 112 -10.77 -8.65 12.56
C LEU A 112 -9.89 -9.01 13.77
N GLN A 113 -9.51 -8.01 14.58
CA GLN A 113 -8.78 -8.22 15.83
C GLN A 113 -9.49 -7.52 16.99
N GLU A 114 -9.85 -8.28 18.00
CA GLU A 114 -10.40 -7.73 19.24
C GLU A 114 -9.32 -7.04 20.07
N THR A 115 -9.67 -5.89 20.64
CA THR A 115 -8.88 -5.11 21.59
C THR A 115 -9.75 -4.73 22.78
N ASP A 116 -9.18 -4.10 23.81
CA ASP A 116 -9.96 -3.59 24.95
C ASP A 116 -10.94 -2.49 24.52
N GLU A 117 -10.56 -1.71 23.50
CA GLU A 117 -11.33 -0.56 23.01
C GLU A 117 -12.42 -0.93 21.98
N GLY A 118 -12.37 -2.14 21.40
CA GLY A 118 -13.33 -2.60 20.39
C GLY A 118 -12.70 -3.61 19.43
N VAL A 119 -13.18 -3.63 18.20
CA VAL A 119 -12.67 -4.50 17.13
C VAL A 119 -11.96 -3.64 16.10
N VAL A 120 -10.68 -3.90 15.89
CA VAL A 120 -9.95 -3.36 14.73
C VAL A 120 -10.38 -4.15 13.49
N VAL A 121 -10.94 -3.44 12.53
CA VAL A 121 -11.38 -3.97 11.25
C VAL A 121 -10.43 -3.46 10.17
N ILE A 122 -9.87 -4.37 9.38
CA ILE A 122 -9.05 -4.03 8.20
C ILE A 122 -9.74 -4.62 6.97
N ASN A 123 -10.25 -3.76 6.13
CA ASN A 123 -10.87 -4.16 4.87
C ASN A 123 -9.82 -4.73 3.89
N PRO A 124 -10.20 -5.65 3.00
CA PRO A 124 -9.26 -6.21 2.02
C PRO A 124 -8.69 -5.13 1.09
N PRO A 125 -7.48 -5.32 0.54
CA PRO A 125 -6.86 -4.37 -0.37
C PRO A 125 -7.68 -4.18 -1.65
N PHE A 126 -7.48 -3.04 -2.33
CA PHE A 126 -7.93 -2.87 -3.71
C PHE A 126 -7.22 -3.87 -4.63
N PRO A 127 -7.82 -4.22 -5.77
CA PRO A 127 -7.10 -4.88 -6.84
C PRO A 127 -5.86 -4.06 -7.24
N THR A 128 -4.85 -4.76 -7.74
CA THR A 128 -3.63 -4.12 -8.25
C THR A 128 -3.99 -3.04 -9.27
N MET A 129 -3.46 -1.84 -9.13
CA MET A 129 -3.67 -0.74 -10.07
C MET A 129 -3.26 -1.12 -11.50
N THR A 130 -3.91 -0.51 -12.48
CA THR A 130 -3.45 -0.58 -13.88
C THR A 130 -2.28 0.39 -14.12
N THR A 131 -1.60 0.24 -15.24
CA THR A 131 -0.55 1.17 -15.67
C THR A 131 -1.10 2.59 -15.80
N GLU A 132 -2.28 2.77 -16.39
CA GLU A 132 -2.93 4.06 -16.59
C GLU A 132 -3.25 4.74 -15.26
N GLN A 133 -3.72 3.98 -14.26
CA GLN A 133 -3.98 4.50 -12.92
C GLN A 133 -2.70 4.95 -12.21
N LEU A 134 -1.61 4.19 -12.37
CA LEU A 134 -0.32 4.55 -11.81
C LEU A 134 0.26 5.77 -12.52
N ASP A 135 0.23 5.82 -13.85
CA ASP A 135 0.68 6.96 -14.64
C ASP A 135 -0.04 8.23 -14.25
N HIS A 136 -1.37 8.18 -14.12
CA HIS A 136 -2.16 9.33 -13.68
C HIS A 136 -1.66 9.90 -12.35
N SER A 137 -1.27 9.05 -11.41
CA SER A 137 -0.74 9.47 -10.11
C SER A 137 0.63 10.14 -10.23
N PHE A 138 1.48 9.68 -11.14
CA PHE A 138 2.81 10.24 -11.37
C PHE A 138 2.79 11.48 -12.26
N ASP A 139 1.80 11.61 -13.14
CA ASP A 139 1.63 12.75 -14.05
C ASP A 139 0.95 13.97 -13.39
N LEU A 140 0.61 13.89 -12.09
CA LEU A 140 0.14 15.05 -11.35
C LEU A 140 1.21 16.15 -11.30
N PRO A 141 0.82 17.44 -11.21
CA PRO A 141 1.74 18.58 -11.32
C PRO A 141 2.61 18.78 -10.06
N TYR A 142 3.45 17.82 -9.76
CA TYR A 142 4.40 17.89 -8.66
C TYR A 142 5.49 18.92 -8.93
N THR A 143 5.80 19.78 -7.97
CA THR A 143 6.87 20.79 -8.08
C THR A 143 8.27 20.19 -8.01
N ARG A 144 8.42 18.98 -7.44
CA ARG A 144 9.71 18.33 -7.14
C ARG A 144 10.65 19.14 -6.25
N LEU A 145 10.13 20.17 -5.59
CA LEU A 145 10.89 21.07 -4.72
C LEU A 145 10.54 20.79 -3.24
N PRO A 146 11.47 21.07 -2.32
CA PRO A 146 11.18 21.04 -0.89
C PRO A 146 10.06 22.03 -0.54
N HIS A 147 9.33 21.71 0.54
CA HIS A 147 8.31 22.62 1.04
C HIS A 147 8.91 24.00 1.37
N PRO A 148 8.24 25.13 1.06
CA PRO A 148 8.77 26.50 1.23
C PRO A 148 9.32 26.84 2.61
N LYS A 149 8.82 26.18 3.69
CA LYS A 149 9.35 26.33 5.05
C LYS A 149 10.85 25.98 5.19
N TYR A 150 11.40 25.23 4.24
CA TYR A 150 12.81 24.82 4.23
C TYR A 150 13.69 25.72 3.35
N LYS A 151 13.14 26.83 2.83
CA LYS A 151 13.92 27.79 2.03
C LYS A 151 15.20 28.20 2.75
N GLY A 152 16.33 28.07 2.07
CA GLY A 152 17.65 28.38 2.62
C GLY A 152 18.23 27.29 3.54
N LYS A 153 17.54 26.16 3.75
CA LYS A 153 18.05 25.02 4.52
C LYS A 153 18.41 23.88 3.59
N ARG A 154 19.58 23.30 3.79
CA ARG A 154 19.98 22.07 3.08
C ARG A 154 19.24 20.87 3.67
N ILE A 155 18.68 20.02 2.80
CA ILE A 155 18.04 18.76 3.16
C ILE A 155 18.83 17.63 2.50
N PRO A 156 19.74 16.94 3.22
CA PRO A 156 20.60 15.91 2.62
C PRO A 156 19.84 14.80 1.89
N ALA A 157 18.72 14.34 2.44
CA ALA A 157 17.88 13.33 1.80
C ALA A 157 17.32 13.81 0.46
N TYR A 158 16.91 15.07 0.35
CA TYR A 158 16.45 15.65 -0.90
C TYR A 158 17.57 15.71 -1.94
N ASP A 159 18.78 16.13 -1.54
CA ASP A 159 19.94 16.18 -2.44
C ASP A 159 20.27 14.81 -3.06
N MET A 160 20.00 13.72 -2.32
CA MET A 160 20.24 12.34 -2.79
C MET A 160 19.21 11.86 -3.81
N ILE A 161 17.94 12.27 -3.68
CA ILE A 161 16.82 11.64 -4.42
C ILE A 161 16.12 12.55 -5.41
N LYS A 162 16.43 13.85 -5.44
CA LYS A 162 15.70 14.85 -6.23
C LYS A 162 15.60 14.56 -7.74
N HIS A 163 16.59 13.86 -8.30
CA HIS A 163 16.64 13.46 -9.69
C HIS A 163 16.43 11.94 -9.87
N SER A 164 15.72 11.31 -8.93
CA SER A 164 15.32 9.90 -9.06
C SER A 164 13.96 9.78 -9.73
N VAL A 165 13.77 8.72 -10.51
CA VAL A 165 12.52 8.36 -11.18
C VAL A 165 12.12 6.97 -10.75
N ASN A 166 10.91 6.85 -10.17
CA ASN A 166 10.34 5.56 -9.83
C ASN A 166 9.55 5.01 -11.02
N ILE A 167 9.90 3.81 -11.50
CA ILE A 167 9.31 3.23 -12.71
C ILE A 167 8.27 2.16 -12.45
N HIS A 168 8.24 1.58 -11.23
CA HIS A 168 7.24 0.60 -10.82
C HIS A 168 7.05 0.62 -9.32
N ARG A 169 5.97 0.03 -8.83
CA ARG A 169 5.71 -0.27 -7.43
C ARG A 169 5.49 -1.76 -7.22
N GLY A 170 5.59 -2.21 -5.98
CA GLY A 170 5.50 -3.61 -5.59
C GLY A 170 6.86 -4.29 -5.55
N CYS A 171 6.93 -5.41 -4.84
CA CYS A 171 8.14 -6.24 -4.73
C CYS A 171 7.78 -7.67 -4.37
N PHE A 172 8.12 -8.62 -5.24
CA PHE A 172 7.87 -10.04 -5.02
C PHE A 172 9.02 -10.73 -4.25
N GLY A 173 9.97 -9.97 -3.72
CA GLY A 173 11.11 -10.50 -2.96
C GLY A 173 10.70 -11.21 -1.67
N GLY A 174 9.81 -10.60 -0.89
CA GLY A 174 9.33 -11.16 0.38
C GLY A 174 10.43 -11.37 1.41
N CYS A 175 11.44 -10.49 1.44
CA CYS A 175 12.54 -10.57 2.39
C CYS A 175 12.06 -10.38 3.82
N ALA A 176 12.51 -11.22 4.75
CA ALA A 176 12.00 -11.26 6.13
C ALA A 176 12.20 -9.95 6.93
N PHE A 177 13.17 -9.13 6.55
CA PHE A 177 13.46 -7.83 7.19
C PHE A 177 12.77 -6.63 6.52
N CYS A 178 12.15 -6.84 5.33
CA CYS A 178 11.68 -5.75 4.47
C CYS A 178 10.14 -5.68 4.47
N THR A 179 9.61 -4.49 4.66
CA THR A 179 8.15 -4.25 4.66
C THR A 179 7.60 -3.79 3.31
N ILE A 180 8.43 -3.64 2.27
CA ILE A 180 7.99 -3.10 0.97
C ILE A 180 6.92 -4.00 0.35
N SER A 181 7.11 -5.32 0.33
CA SER A 181 6.12 -6.25 -0.22
C SER A 181 4.81 -6.28 0.59
N ALA A 182 4.89 -6.08 1.91
CA ALA A 182 3.70 -5.96 2.76
C ALA A 182 2.98 -4.61 2.56
N HIS A 183 3.73 -3.53 2.28
CA HIS A 183 3.18 -2.20 2.07
C HIS A 183 2.65 -2.00 0.64
N GLN A 184 3.45 -2.30 -0.38
CA GLN A 184 3.09 -2.08 -1.79
C GLN A 184 2.49 -3.31 -2.48
N GLY A 185 2.50 -4.46 -1.80
CA GLY A 185 2.11 -5.74 -2.39
C GLY A 185 3.24 -6.42 -3.15
N LYS A 186 3.03 -7.70 -3.47
CA LYS A 186 4.01 -8.49 -4.25
C LYS A 186 3.81 -8.41 -5.77
N PHE A 187 2.66 -7.92 -6.23
CA PHE A 187 2.37 -7.76 -7.65
C PHE A 187 2.95 -6.45 -8.14
N ILE A 188 3.74 -6.53 -9.21
CA ILE A 188 4.36 -5.35 -9.77
C ILE A 188 3.34 -4.55 -10.56
N VAL A 189 3.28 -3.25 -10.28
CA VAL A 189 2.54 -2.26 -11.05
C VAL A 189 3.55 -1.37 -11.75
N ASN A 190 3.47 -1.29 -13.06
CA ASN A 190 4.44 -0.56 -13.86
C ASN A 190 3.88 0.76 -14.36
N ARG A 191 4.73 1.74 -14.50
CA ARG A 191 4.45 2.93 -15.30
C ARG A 191 4.68 2.62 -16.76
N SER A 192 3.99 3.34 -17.64
CA SER A 192 4.30 3.33 -19.07
C SER A 192 5.66 4.01 -19.33
N GLN A 193 6.29 3.64 -20.44
CA GLN A 193 7.52 4.28 -20.90
C GLN A 193 7.29 5.77 -21.16
N GLU A 194 6.16 6.14 -21.73
CA GLU A 194 5.78 7.52 -22.00
C GLU A 194 5.70 8.38 -20.73
N SER A 195 5.08 7.85 -19.67
CA SER A 195 5.00 8.55 -18.36
C SER A 195 6.39 8.73 -17.74
N ILE A 196 7.23 7.70 -17.80
CA ILE A 196 8.61 7.75 -17.30
C ILE A 196 9.42 8.80 -18.06
N LEU A 197 9.36 8.78 -19.38
CA LEU A 197 10.12 9.73 -20.24
C LEU A 197 9.66 11.18 -20.04
N ARG A 198 8.35 11.43 -19.88
CA ARG A 198 7.85 12.78 -19.52
C ARG A 198 8.46 13.29 -18.22
N GLU A 199 8.59 12.42 -17.21
CA GLU A 199 9.19 12.78 -15.94
C GLU A 199 10.70 13.04 -16.07
N VAL A 200 11.42 12.22 -16.83
CA VAL A 200 12.85 12.43 -17.14
C VAL A 200 13.05 13.77 -17.85
N GLU A 201 12.20 14.08 -18.82
CA GLU A 201 12.24 15.36 -19.52
C GLU A 201 11.97 16.54 -18.56
N ALA A 202 11.00 16.42 -17.65
CA ALA A 202 10.74 17.45 -16.64
C ALA A 202 11.95 17.67 -15.71
N ILE A 203 12.62 16.58 -15.31
CA ILE A 203 13.85 16.66 -14.49
C ILE A 203 14.98 17.33 -15.26
N SER A 204 15.14 17.01 -16.55
CA SER A 204 16.22 17.58 -17.39
C SER A 204 16.13 19.10 -17.56
N ARG A 205 14.94 19.66 -17.33
CA ARG A 205 14.69 21.12 -17.37
C ARG A 205 14.84 21.83 -16.02
N MET A 206 15.17 21.11 -14.94
CA MET A 206 15.40 21.70 -13.64
C MET A 206 16.74 22.47 -13.63
N ASP A 207 16.77 23.66 -13.01
CA ASP A 207 17.94 24.54 -12.98
C ASP A 207 19.20 23.88 -12.38
N ASP A 208 19.01 22.93 -11.48
CA ASP A 208 20.10 22.22 -10.79
C ASP A 208 20.41 20.85 -11.38
N PHE A 209 19.83 20.46 -12.53
CA PHE A 209 20.13 19.22 -13.20
C PHE A 209 21.50 19.27 -13.89
N LYS A 210 22.34 18.29 -13.62
CA LYS A 210 23.75 18.24 -14.09
C LYS A 210 23.99 17.16 -15.14
N GLY A 211 22.94 16.68 -15.82
CA GLY A 211 23.07 15.72 -16.90
C GLY A 211 23.04 14.24 -16.48
N TYR A 212 22.68 13.93 -15.22
CA TYR A 212 22.51 12.54 -14.77
C TYR A 212 21.32 12.39 -13.83
N LEU A 213 20.65 11.24 -13.91
CA LEU A 213 19.63 10.80 -12.96
C LEU A 213 20.30 10.12 -11.75
N SER A 214 19.79 10.37 -10.56
CA SER A 214 20.28 9.71 -9.35
C SER A 214 19.89 8.24 -9.32
N ASP A 215 18.69 7.93 -9.83
CA ASP A 215 18.14 6.58 -9.92
C ASP A 215 17.02 6.53 -10.97
N LEU A 216 16.93 5.39 -11.65
CA LEU A 216 15.81 5.02 -12.52
C LEU A 216 15.42 3.59 -12.15
N GLY A 217 14.46 3.42 -11.25
CA GLY A 217 14.25 2.11 -10.67
C GLY A 217 12.97 1.92 -9.88
N GLY A 218 12.88 0.76 -9.28
CA GLY A 218 11.80 0.36 -8.38
C GLY A 218 12.12 0.66 -6.91
N PRO A 219 11.21 0.30 -6.00
CA PRO A 219 11.33 0.66 -4.58
C PRO A 219 12.48 -0.06 -3.85
N SER A 220 12.97 -1.20 -4.35
CA SER A 220 14.06 -1.94 -3.70
C SER A 220 14.94 -2.70 -4.68
N ALA A 221 14.34 -3.39 -5.63
CA ALA A 221 15.00 -4.12 -6.70
C ALA A 221 14.27 -3.80 -7.99
N ASN A 222 15.01 -3.74 -9.09
CA ASN A 222 14.42 -3.40 -10.37
C ASN A 222 13.65 -4.60 -10.93
N MET A 223 12.32 -4.50 -10.89
CA MET A 223 11.38 -5.54 -11.32
C MET A 223 10.44 -5.02 -12.41
N TYR A 224 10.89 -4.03 -13.17
CA TYR A 224 10.10 -3.39 -14.21
C TYR A 224 9.59 -4.41 -15.23
N MET A 225 8.28 -4.38 -15.48
CA MET A 225 7.53 -5.27 -16.36
C MET A 225 7.52 -6.76 -15.97
N MET A 226 8.17 -7.15 -14.87
CA MET A 226 8.15 -8.53 -14.39
C MET A 226 6.77 -8.90 -13.83
N LYS A 227 6.31 -10.12 -14.11
CA LYS A 227 4.95 -10.58 -13.77
C LYS A 227 4.87 -12.10 -13.71
N GLY A 228 3.72 -12.62 -13.28
CA GLY A 228 3.40 -14.04 -13.46
C GLY A 228 2.93 -14.31 -14.88
N LYS A 229 3.46 -15.36 -15.51
CA LYS A 229 3.07 -15.80 -16.88
C LYS A 229 1.60 -16.20 -16.95
N ASN A 230 1.11 -16.88 -15.91
CA ASN A 230 -0.30 -17.24 -15.76
C ASN A 230 -0.91 -16.50 -14.56
N ARG A 231 -1.83 -15.56 -14.84
CA ARG A 231 -2.49 -14.72 -13.84
C ARG A 231 -3.42 -15.52 -12.91
N GLU A 232 -4.07 -16.56 -13.39
CA GLU A 232 -4.98 -17.38 -12.57
C GLU A 232 -4.22 -18.13 -11.48
N LEU A 233 -3.01 -18.61 -11.76
CA LEU A 233 -2.14 -19.21 -10.76
C LEU A 233 -1.72 -18.17 -9.72
N CYS A 234 -1.42 -16.95 -10.15
CA CYS A 234 -1.09 -15.85 -9.23
C CYS A 234 -2.28 -15.46 -8.35
N ALA A 235 -3.49 -15.42 -8.90
CA ALA A 235 -4.70 -15.07 -8.15
C ALA A 235 -4.99 -16.03 -6.98
N LYS A 236 -4.66 -17.31 -7.13
CA LYS A 236 -4.81 -18.35 -6.10
C LYS A 236 -3.59 -18.45 -5.16
N CYS A 237 -2.50 -17.75 -5.47
CA CYS A 237 -1.24 -17.89 -4.75
C CYS A 237 -1.23 -17.06 -3.46
N SER A 238 -0.87 -17.70 -2.34
CA SER A 238 -0.69 -17.04 -1.03
C SER A 238 0.77 -17.02 -0.55
N ARG A 239 1.74 -17.36 -1.43
CA ARG A 239 3.17 -17.30 -1.09
C ARG A 239 3.60 -15.84 -0.89
N PRO A 240 4.35 -15.52 0.17
CA PRO A 240 4.85 -14.15 0.38
C PRO A 240 5.96 -13.77 -0.60
N SER A 241 6.67 -14.75 -1.19
CA SER A 241 7.79 -14.53 -2.11
C SER A 241 7.64 -15.36 -3.39
N CYS A 242 8.02 -14.76 -4.52
CA CYS A 242 8.15 -15.48 -5.80
C CYS A 242 9.56 -16.03 -6.05
N ILE A 243 10.53 -15.69 -5.21
CA ILE A 243 11.93 -16.11 -5.36
C ILE A 243 12.43 -17.02 -4.24
N GLN A 244 11.76 -17.03 -3.08
CA GLN A 244 12.17 -17.80 -1.90
C GLN A 244 11.07 -18.83 -1.52
N PRO A 245 11.39 -20.10 -1.14
CA PRO A 245 12.72 -20.74 -1.10
C PRO A 245 13.23 -21.16 -2.48
N LYS A 246 12.41 -21.11 -3.51
CA LYS A 246 12.75 -21.39 -4.91
C LYS A 246 12.05 -20.38 -5.82
N ILE A 247 12.71 -19.98 -6.90
CA ILE A 247 12.10 -19.14 -7.93
C ILE A 247 10.83 -19.83 -8.45
N CYS A 248 9.75 -19.06 -8.49
CA CYS A 248 8.45 -19.52 -8.97
C CYS A 248 8.54 -19.83 -10.48
N PRO A 249 8.18 -21.04 -10.93
CA PRO A 249 8.20 -21.36 -12.37
C PRO A 249 7.25 -20.49 -13.20
N ASN A 250 6.25 -19.91 -12.54
CA ASN A 250 5.30 -18.99 -13.16
C ASN A 250 5.83 -17.55 -13.25
N LEU A 251 7.00 -17.23 -12.66
CA LEU A 251 7.58 -15.91 -12.74
C LEU A 251 8.20 -15.67 -14.12
N ASP A 252 7.84 -14.57 -14.74
CA ASP A 252 8.52 -13.97 -15.86
C ASP A 252 9.46 -12.90 -15.30
N ALA A 253 10.77 -13.13 -15.40
CA ALA A 253 11.81 -12.27 -14.86
C ALA A 253 12.69 -11.70 -16.00
N ASP A 254 12.08 -11.44 -17.16
CA ASP A 254 12.76 -10.83 -18.30
C ASP A 254 13.13 -9.37 -17.97
N HIS A 255 14.40 -9.02 -18.15
CA HIS A 255 14.94 -7.67 -17.98
C HIS A 255 14.97 -6.83 -19.25
N SER A 256 14.62 -7.43 -20.42
CA SER A 256 14.65 -6.71 -21.71
C SER A 256 13.87 -5.40 -21.69
N PRO A 257 12.64 -5.32 -21.11
CA PRO A 257 11.89 -4.06 -21.07
C PRO A 257 12.59 -2.94 -20.28
N LEU A 258 13.42 -3.30 -19.31
CA LEU A 258 14.21 -2.32 -18.55
C LEU A 258 15.41 -1.82 -19.36
N LEU A 259 16.00 -2.68 -20.18
CA LEU A 259 17.14 -2.32 -21.03
C LEU A 259 16.70 -1.48 -22.24
N GLU A 260 15.45 -1.61 -22.66
CA GLU A 260 14.84 -0.86 -23.73
C GLU A 260 14.34 0.53 -23.28
N LEU A 261 14.09 0.70 -22.00
CA LEU A 261 13.70 1.96 -21.39
C LEU A 261 14.88 2.95 -21.33
#